data_ed09ae1e304ecbab4e51a83116472d0a
#
_entry.id   ed09ae1e304ecbab4e51a83116472d0a
#
_cell.length_a   1.000
_cell.length_b   1.000
_cell.length_c   1.000
_cell.angle_alpha   90.00
_cell.angle_beta   90.00
_cell.angle_gamma   90.00
#
_symmetry.space_group_name_H-M   'P 1'
#
loop_
_entity.id
_entity.type
_entity.pdbx_description
1 polymer ?
#
loop_
_entity_poly.entity_id
_entity_poly.type
_entity_poly.pdbx_seq_one_letter_code
_entity_poly.pdbx_strand_id
1 'polypeptide(L)'
;MTSAVAFAGVVILCLGTAPVTVEAQDVGRAPRNLEEIDAMFRELSNWGRWGADDERGTLNLITPAKTRQAASLVRSGITVSLSHNPMPEEAPDNPATAFEHIMGRNLRSDTYRFTYHGYGVTHIDALCHFAHNGRLYNDVPTSASNSQGCGRNGIHNLKSGIVTRGILLDFPRLKGVPYLEPTTPIYIEDIEAWERQAGVTVSSGDVIFVRTGRWARREALGPW
;
A
#
# COMPACT_ATOMS: atom_id res chain seq x y z
N MET A 1 -42.60 -3.61 64.64
CA MET A 1 -41.77 -2.51 64.08
C MET A 1 -41.21 -3.04 62.76
N THR A 2 -41.87 -2.76 61.65
CA THR A 2 -41.56 -3.25 60.29
C THR A 2 -40.95 -2.09 59.49
N SER A 3 -39.67 -2.19 59.20
CA SER A 3 -38.96 -1.21 58.36
C SER A 3 -39.16 -1.57 56.86
N ALA A 4 -39.79 -0.64 56.16
CA ALA A 4 -39.91 -0.73 54.68
C ALA A 4 -38.66 -0.17 54.05
N VAL A 5 -38.00 -1.00 53.16
CA VAL A 5 -36.90 -0.56 52.30
C VAL A 5 -37.49 -0.15 50.96
N ALA A 6 -37.34 1.14 50.61
CA ALA A 6 -37.73 1.66 49.32
C ALA A 6 -36.65 1.36 48.28
N PHE A 7 -36.97 0.62 47.22
CA PHE A 7 -36.13 0.46 46.03
C PHE A 7 -36.35 1.63 45.07
N ALA A 8 -35.33 2.45 44.86
CA ALA A 8 -35.32 3.47 43.82
C ALA A 8 -34.87 2.81 42.50
N GLY A 9 -35.80 2.68 41.57
CA GLY A 9 -35.50 2.18 40.22
C GLY A 9 -34.79 3.25 39.39
N VAL A 10 -33.60 2.98 38.96
CA VAL A 10 -32.87 3.78 37.96
C VAL A 10 -33.33 3.36 36.57
N VAL A 11 -34.07 4.24 35.89
CA VAL A 11 -34.41 4.07 34.46
C VAL A 11 -33.22 4.51 33.64
N ILE A 12 -32.50 3.54 33.07
CA ILE A 12 -31.46 3.82 32.08
C ILE A 12 -32.16 4.03 30.74
N LEU A 13 -32.19 5.27 30.29
CA LEU A 13 -32.63 5.63 28.93
C LEU A 13 -31.52 5.25 27.94
N CYS A 14 -31.64 4.08 27.31
CA CYS A 14 -30.81 3.71 26.19
C CYS A 14 -31.20 4.57 24.96
N LEU A 15 -30.47 5.66 24.73
CA LEU A 15 -30.51 6.36 23.45
C LEU A 15 -29.93 5.40 22.38
N GLY A 16 -30.83 4.79 21.64
CA GLY A 16 -30.50 3.98 20.48
C GLY A 16 -29.84 4.87 19.40
N THR A 17 -28.56 4.75 19.25
CA THR A 17 -27.89 5.23 18.01
C THR A 17 -28.40 4.35 16.87
N ALA A 18 -29.24 4.91 16.01
CA ALA A 18 -29.59 4.25 14.75
C ALA A 18 -28.28 3.90 14.00
N PRO A 19 -28.14 2.68 13.49
CA PRO A 19 -27.00 2.37 12.63
C PRO A 19 -27.05 3.32 11.42
N VAL A 20 -26.01 4.10 11.23
CA VAL A 20 -25.77 4.78 9.95
C VAL A 20 -25.54 3.67 8.95
N THR A 21 -26.57 3.30 8.21
CA THR A 21 -26.42 2.50 7.01
C THR A 21 -25.71 3.38 6.01
N VAL A 22 -24.38 3.24 5.94
CA VAL A 22 -23.64 3.66 4.74
C VAL A 22 -24.20 2.75 3.64
N GLU A 23 -25.03 3.29 2.77
CA GLU A 23 -25.37 2.60 1.53
C GLU A 23 -24.03 2.22 0.88
N ALA A 24 -23.80 0.93 0.68
CA ALA A 24 -22.68 0.44 -0.09
C ALA A 24 -22.87 1.01 -1.50
N GLN A 25 -22.26 2.16 -1.78
CA GLN A 25 -22.13 2.67 -3.12
C GLN A 25 -21.48 1.56 -3.94
N ASP A 26 -21.89 1.43 -5.20
CA ASP A 26 -21.48 0.39 -6.16
C ASP A 26 -19.96 0.49 -6.45
N VAL A 27 -19.16 0.24 -5.42
CA VAL A 27 -17.69 0.39 -5.39
C VAL A 27 -17.02 -0.76 -6.15
N GLY A 28 -17.80 -1.66 -6.72
CA GLY A 28 -17.33 -2.89 -7.38
C GLY A 28 -17.06 -2.77 -8.88
N ARG A 29 -17.17 -1.60 -9.50
CA ARG A 29 -16.93 -1.45 -10.94
C ARG A 29 -15.67 -0.63 -11.23
N ALA A 30 -14.85 -1.17 -12.14
CA ALA A 30 -13.74 -0.38 -12.69
C ALA A 30 -14.30 0.91 -13.34
N PRO A 31 -13.63 2.06 -13.15
CA PRO A 31 -14.05 3.30 -13.76
C PRO A 31 -14.06 3.19 -15.28
N ARG A 32 -15.11 3.69 -15.93
CA ARG A 32 -15.38 3.55 -17.37
C ARG A 32 -14.85 4.74 -18.18
N ASN A 33 -14.55 5.85 -17.51
CA ASN A 33 -14.10 7.09 -18.14
C ASN A 33 -13.31 7.94 -17.14
N LEU A 34 -12.72 9.03 -17.62
CA LEU A 34 -11.91 9.94 -16.80
C LEU A 34 -12.72 10.65 -15.72
N GLU A 35 -13.98 10.95 -15.95
CA GLU A 35 -14.84 11.61 -14.96
C GLU A 35 -15.07 10.72 -13.75
N GLU A 36 -15.28 9.42 -13.96
CA GLU A 36 -15.40 8.44 -12.88
C GLU A 36 -14.06 8.28 -12.12
N ILE A 37 -12.92 8.30 -12.83
CA ILE A 37 -11.59 8.32 -12.20
C ILE A 37 -11.43 9.57 -11.33
N ASP A 38 -11.76 10.75 -11.86
CA ASP A 38 -11.68 12.00 -11.11
C ASP A 38 -12.61 12.01 -9.89
N ALA A 39 -13.78 11.40 -10.00
CA ALA A 39 -14.70 11.22 -8.88
C ALA A 39 -14.08 10.32 -7.80
N MET A 40 -13.49 9.19 -8.18
CA MET A 40 -12.78 8.31 -7.23
C MET A 40 -11.61 9.02 -6.55
N PHE A 41 -10.83 9.81 -7.29
CA PHE A 41 -9.76 10.61 -6.69
C PHE A 41 -10.28 11.58 -5.62
N ARG A 42 -11.39 12.26 -5.87
CA ARG A 42 -12.00 13.16 -4.86
C ARG A 42 -12.52 12.40 -3.65
N GLU A 43 -13.20 11.28 -3.88
CA GLU A 43 -13.82 10.48 -2.81
C GLU A 43 -12.77 9.81 -1.91
N LEU A 44 -11.72 9.25 -2.52
CA LEU A 44 -10.68 8.50 -1.81
C LEU A 44 -9.52 9.39 -1.33
N SER A 45 -9.54 10.68 -1.64
CA SER A 45 -8.47 11.61 -1.27
C SER A 45 -8.37 11.74 0.25
N ASN A 46 -7.15 11.64 0.74
CA ASN A 46 -6.79 11.92 2.12
C ASN A 46 -5.98 13.22 2.28
N TRP A 47 -6.00 14.07 1.25
CA TRP A 47 -5.30 15.35 1.28
C TRP A 47 -5.82 16.23 2.42
N GLY A 48 -4.90 16.93 3.08
CA GLY A 48 -5.22 17.76 4.23
C GLY A 48 -5.50 17.00 5.53
N ARG A 49 -5.66 15.68 5.50
CA ARG A 49 -5.98 14.87 6.69
C ARG A 49 -4.97 15.04 7.83
N TRP A 50 -3.71 15.25 7.51
CA TRP A 50 -2.62 15.46 8.47
C TRP A 50 -2.01 16.86 8.39
N GLY A 51 -2.75 17.82 7.85
CA GLY A 51 -2.34 19.20 7.65
C GLY A 51 -1.79 19.47 6.25
N ALA A 52 -1.80 20.76 5.85
CA ALA A 52 -1.41 21.18 4.50
C ALA A 52 0.07 20.93 4.20
N ASP A 53 0.92 20.88 5.22
CA ASP A 53 2.36 20.67 5.07
C ASP A 53 2.78 19.21 5.19
N ASP A 54 1.84 18.29 5.36
CA ASP A 54 2.16 16.87 5.44
C ASP A 54 2.70 16.34 4.10
N GLU A 55 3.79 15.58 4.18
CA GLU A 55 4.47 14.93 3.06
C GLU A 55 4.62 13.42 3.24
N ARG A 56 3.92 12.83 4.21
CA ARG A 56 4.02 11.42 4.57
C ARG A 56 2.77 10.60 4.22
N GLY A 57 1.63 11.26 4.08
CA GLY A 57 0.38 10.60 3.72
C GLY A 57 -0.02 9.51 4.72
N THR A 58 -0.46 8.36 4.22
CA THR A 58 -0.91 7.22 5.05
C THR A 58 0.15 6.66 5.99
N LEU A 59 1.44 6.95 5.79
CA LEU A 59 2.49 6.57 6.74
C LEU A 59 2.31 7.20 8.13
N ASN A 60 1.54 8.28 8.24
CA ASN A 60 1.13 8.86 9.53
C ASN A 60 0.29 7.90 10.38
N LEU A 61 -0.31 6.87 9.77
CA LEU A 61 -1.04 5.82 10.48
C LEU A 61 -0.13 4.82 11.19
N ILE A 62 1.16 4.79 10.86
CA ILE A 62 2.16 3.96 11.53
C ILE A 62 2.64 4.68 12.79
N THR A 63 1.84 4.57 13.84
CA THR A 63 2.14 5.17 15.13
C THR A 63 3.17 4.35 15.93
N PRO A 64 3.82 4.93 16.96
CA PRO A 64 4.66 4.14 17.86
C PRO A 64 3.95 2.95 18.52
N ALA A 65 2.66 3.06 18.78
CA ALA A 65 1.85 1.94 19.28
C ALA A 65 1.70 0.84 18.24
N LYS A 66 1.43 1.21 16.97
CA LYS A 66 1.37 0.27 15.85
C LYS A 66 2.69 -0.45 15.63
N THR A 67 3.81 0.27 15.68
CA THR A 67 5.15 -0.34 15.55
C THR A 67 5.43 -1.34 16.68
N ARG A 68 5.11 -1.00 17.94
CA ARG A 68 5.24 -1.95 19.06
C ARG A 68 4.36 -3.18 18.89
N GLN A 69 3.13 -2.99 18.44
CA GLN A 69 2.23 -4.10 18.11
C GLN A 69 2.85 -5.01 17.03
N ALA A 70 3.36 -4.42 15.95
CA ALA A 70 4.01 -5.17 14.87
C ALA A 70 5.23 -5.97 15.37
N ALA A 71 6.09 -5.36 16.18
CA ALA A 71 7.25 -6.04 16.77
C ALA A 71 6.85 -7.23 17.65
N SER A 72 5.72 -7.17 18.35
CA SER A 72 5.21 -8.28 19.18
C SER A 72 4.72 -9.49 18.36
N LEU A 73 4.56 -9.36 17.06
CA LEU A 73 4.18 -10.45 16.15
C LEU A 73 5.36 -11.37 15.79
N VAL A 74 6.59 -10.92 16.04
CA VAL A 74 7.78 -11.74 15.76
C VAL A 74 7.79 -12.97 16.67
N ARG A 75 7.76 -14.17 16.07
CA ARG A 75 7.74 -15.45 16.78
C ARG A 75 9.03 -16.24 16.62
N SER A 76 9.42 -16.49 15.38
CA SER A 76 10.59 -17.32 15.05
C SER A 76 11.87 -16.51 14.85
N GLY A 77 11.80 -15.20 14.66
CA GLY A 77 12.94 -14.36 14.29
C GLY A 77 13.44 -14.61 12.85
N ILE A 78 12.75 -15.41 12.06
CA ILE A 78 13.10 -15.67 10.66
C ILE A 78 12.72 -14.42 9.84
N THR A 79 13.68 -13.92 9.06
CA THR A 79 13.46 -12.85 8.09
C THR A 79 13.31 -13.43 6.68
N VAL A 80 12.39 -12.85 5.90
CA VAL A 80 12.15 -13.22 4.51
C VAL A 80 12.27 -11.98 3.65
N SER A 81 13.20 -12.01 2.67
CA SER A 81 13.27 -10.96 1.67
C SER A 81 12.10 -11.07 0.71
N LEU A 82 11.41 -9.96 0.49
CA LEU A 82 10.39 -9.82 -0.56
C LEU A 82 10.98 -9.13 -1.81
N SER A 83 12.27 -8.79 -1.78
CA SER A 83 12.97 -8.23 -2.92
C SER A 83 13.30 -9.33 -3.93
N HIS A 84 12.98 -9.10 -5.19
CA HIS A 84 13.49 -9.91 -6.29
C HIS A 84 14.95 -9.53 -6.57
N ASN A 85 15.75 -10.49 -7.05
CA ASN A 85 17.08 -10.16 -7.56
C ASN A 85 16.93 -9.20 -8.76
N PRO A 86 17.74 -8.13 -8.83
CA PRO A 86 17.74 -7.26 -9.99
C PRO A 86 18.01 -8.03 -11.28
N MET A 87 17.31 -7.68 -12.34
CA MET A 87 17.45 -8.35 -13.63
C MET A 87 18.55 -7.66 -14.45
N PRO A 88 19.64 -8.36 -14.80
CA PRO A 88 20.71 -7.79 -15.63
C PRO A 88 20.36 -7.84 -17.13
N GLU A 89 19.40 -8.67 -17.54
CA GLU A 89 19.03 -8.85 -18.95
C GLU A 89 18.05 -7.77 -19.40
N GLU A 90 18.28 -7.23 -20.59
CA GLU A 90 17.29 -6.43 -21.29
C GLU A 90 16.14 -7.33 -21.79
N ALA A 91 14.91 -6.87 -21.58
CA ALA A 91 13.71 -7.57 -22.00
C ALA A 91 12.57 -6.54 -22.23
N PRO A 92 11.46 -6.90 -22.89
CA PRO A 92 10.33 -5.97 -23.06
C PRO A 92 9.84 -5.36 -21.74
N ASP A 93 9.83 -6.12 -20.67
CA ASP A 93 9.46 -5.69 -19.32
C ASP A 93 10.66 -5.21 -18.47
N ASN A 94 11.86 -5.20 -19.02
CA ASN A 94 13.09 -4.67 -18.45
C ASN A 94 13.96 -4.03 -19.55
N PRO A 95 13.52 -2.87 -20.11
CA PRO A 95 14.24 -2.25 -21.23
C PRO A 95 15.61 -1.69 -20.79
N ALA A 96 16.23 -0.83 -21.58
CA ALA A 96 17.60 -0.28 -21.47
C ALA A 96 18.03 0.29 -20.10
N THR A 97 17.34 -0.03 -19.04
CA THR A 97 17.60 0.33 -17.63
C THR A 97 17.95 -0.89 -16.79
N ALA A 98 18.36 -1.99 -17.47
CA ALA A 98 18.79 -3.21 -16.81
C ALA A 98 19.85 -2.93 -15.74
N PHE A 99 19.82 -3.74 -14.70
CA PHE A 99 20.76 -3.62 -13.59
C PHE A 99 22.18 -3.99 -14.04
N GLU A 100 23.11 -3.08 -13.88
CA GLU A 100 24.53 -3.29 -14.17
C GLU A 100 25.35 -3.31 -12.87
N HIS A 101 26.14 -4.37 -12.69
CA HIS A 101 27.06 -4.51 -11.59
C HIS A 101 28.50 -4.55 -12.14
N ILE A 102 29.33 -3.61 -11.71
CA ILE A 102 30.72 -3.47 -12.14
C ILE A 102 31.62 -3.64 -10.93
N MET A 103 32.42 -4.70 -10.93
CA MET A 103 33.45 -4.92 -9.93
C MET A 103 34.66 -4.02 -10.18
N GLY A 104 35.16 -3.39 -9.13
CA GLY A 104 36.42 -2.66 -9.19
C GLY A 104 37.62 -3.57 -9.47
N ARG A 105 38.67 -3.05 -10.11
CA ARG A 105 39.85 -3.83 -10.52
C ARG A 105 40.53 -4.58 -9.37
N ASN A 106 40.43 -4.09 -8.16
CA ASN A 106 41.01 -4.70 -6.95
C ASN A 106 40.03 -5.60 -6.20
N LEU A 107 38.85 -5.83 -6.76
CA LEU A 107 37.73 -6.60 -6.16
C LEU A 107 37.28 -6.08 -4.76
N ARG A 108 37.53 -4.78 -4.49
CA ARG A 108 37.23 -4.14 -3.19
C ARG A 108 36.17 -3.06 -3.29
N SER A 109 35.64 -2.83 -4.47
CA SER A 109 34.60 -1.84 -4.71
C SER A 109 33.63 -2.33 -5.77
N ASP A 110 32.39 -1.91 -5.63
CA ASP A 110 31.30 -2.19 -6.55
C ASP A 110 30.71 -0.89 -7.06
N THR A 111 30.34 -0.89 -8.33
CA THR A 111 29.54 0.17 -8.93
C THR A 111 28.25 -0.43 -9.45
N TYR A 112 27.12 0.16 -9.10
CA TYR A 112 25.81 -0.21 -9.61
C TYR A 112 25.25 0.91 -10.48
N ARG A 113 24.70 0.53 -11.63
CA ARG A 113 23.96 1.44 -12.51
C ARG A 113 22.61 0.82 -12.82
N PHE A 114 21.55 1.55 -12.58
CA PHE A 114 20.18 1.10 -12.84
C PHE A 114 19.20 2.28 -12.77
N THR A 115 18.03 2.10 -13.34
CA THR A 115 16.87 2.98 -13.14
C THR A 115 15.90 2.30 -12.19
N TYR A 116 15.47 3.00 -11.14
CA TYR A 116 14.59 2.42 -10.13
C TYR A 116 13.21 2.06 -10.67
N HIS A 117 12.63 2.95 -11.49
CA HIS A 117 11.26 2.79 -11.97
C HIS A 117 11.16 1.68 -13.01
N GLY A 118 10.12 0.87 -12.91
CA GLY A 118 9.90 -0.30 -13.74
C GLY A 118 9.82 -1.58 -12.92
N TYR A 119 10.05 -2.72 -13.55
CA TYR A 119 9.81 -4.03 -12.92
C TYR A 119 11.10 -4.78 -12.57
N GLY A 120 12.26 -4.29 -12.99
CA GLY A 120 13.53 -4.98 -12.85
C GLY A 120 14.18 -4.86 -11.48
N VAL A 121 13.82 -3.84 -10.69
CA VAL A 121 14.41 -3.54 -9.39
C VAL A 121 13.33 -3.28 -8.36
N THR A 122 13.39 -3.98 -7.23
CA THR A 122 12.49 -3.70 -6.10
C THR A 122 12.82 -2.35 -5.48
N HIS A 123 11.84 -1.46 -5.37
CA HIS A 123 12.03 -0.10 -4.88
C HIS A 123 10.79 0.45 -4.19
N ILE A 124 10.92 1.62 -3.59
CA ILE A 124 9.81 2.41 -3.03
C ILE A 124 9.78 3.74 -3.79
N ASP A 125 8.63 4.07 -4.34
CA ASP A 125 8.38 5.36 -4.96
C ASP A 125 8.03 6.44 -3.94
N ALA A 126 8.55 7.64 -4.17
CA ALA A 126 8.16 8.81 -3.43
C ALA A 126 6.79 9.34 -3.91
N LEU A 127 6.06 10.01 -3.05
CA LEU A 127 4.77 10.62 -3.40
C LEU A 127 4.89 11.67 -4.52
N CYS A 128 6.08 12.25 -4.74
CA CYS A 128 6.34 13.19 -5.84
C CYS A 128 6.35 12.54 -7.24
N HIS A 129 6.33 11.20 -7.33
CA HIS A 129 6.23 10.48 -8.60
C HIS A 129 4.78 10.21 -9.04
N PHE A 130 3.79 10.53 -8.19
CA PHE A 130 2.39 10.33 -8.48
C PHE A 130 1.66 11.67 -8.61
N ALA A 131 1.22 11.96 -9.82
CA ALA A 131 0.48 13.19 -10.11
C ALA A 131 -0.91 12.86 -10.69
N HIS A 132 -1.91 13.62 -10.29
CA HIS A 132 -3.23 13.63 -10.89
C HIS A 132 -3.61 15.07 -11.21
N ASN A 133 -4.01 15.35 -12.45
CA ASN A 133 -4.39 16.67 -12.93
C ASN A 133 -3.36 17.78 -12.59
N GLY A 134 -2.06 17.48 -12.74
CA GLY A 134 -0.98 18.43 -12.47
C GLY A 134 -0.71 18.68 -10.98
N ARG A 135 -1.27 17.87 -10.09
CA ARG A 135 -1.09 17.93 -8.64
C ARG A 135 -0.52 16.64 -8.08
N LEU A 136 0.41 16.80 -7.16
CA LEU A 136 0.96 15.75 -6.31
C LEU A 136 0.16 15.66 -5.02
N TYR A 137 0.52 14.71 -4.15
CA TYR A 137 -0.08 14.57 -2.83
C TYR A 137 -0.18 15.92 -2.12
N ASN A 138 -1.30 16.13 -1.43
CA ASN A 138 -1.60 17.34 -0.63
C ASN A 138 -1.66 18.62 -1.46
N ASP A 139 -2.16 18.53 -2.70
CA ASP A 139 -2.37 19.64 -3.65
C ASP A 139 -1.07 20.36 -4.07
N VAL A 140 0.09 19.74 -3.88
CA VAL A 140 1.37 20.30 -4.30
C VAL A 140 1.43 20.33 -5.83
N PRO A 141 1.75 21.47 -6.48
CA PRO A 141 1.87 21.50 -7.93
C PRO A 141 3.05 20.67 -8.42
N THR A 142 2.92 20.01 -9.57
CA THR A 142 4.01 19.21 -10.17
C THR A 142 5.27 20.04 -10.44
N SER A 143 5.13 21.36 -10.64
CA SER A 143 6.26 22.30 -10.79
C SER A 143 7.14 22.42 -9.53
N ALA A 144 6.72 21.87 -8.38
CA ALA A 144 7.57 21.75 -7.20
C ALA A 144 8.69 20.71 -7.36
N SER A 145 8.64 19.90 -8.42
CA SER A 145 9.67 18.89 -8.75
C SER A 145 10.25 19.19 -10.14
N ASN A 146 11.51 18.86 -10.34
CA ASN A 146 12.22 19.07 -11.60
C ASN A 146 13.37 18.05 -11.75
N SER A 147 14.23 18.22 -12.76
CA SER A 147 15.37 17.34 -13.03
C SER A 147 16.41 17.25 -11.89
N GLN A 148 16.36 18.17 -10.92
CA GLN A 148 17.24 18.15 -9.74
C GLN A 148 16.64 17.38 -8.57
N GLY A 149 15.37 17.01 -8.66
CA GLY A 149 14.67 16.21 -7.65
C GLY A 149 13.32 16.76 -7.22
N CYS A 150 12.79 16.17 -6.16
CA CYS A 150 11.51 16.53 -5.58
C CYS A 150 11.67 17.65 -4.56
N GLY A 151 11.13 18.82 -4.84
CA GLY A 151 11.09 19.93 -3.88
C GLY A 151 10.12 19.67 -2.72
N ARG A 152 9.06 18.87 -2.96
CA ARG A 152 8.08 18.40 -1.96
C ARG A 152 7.79 16.92 -2.19
N ASN A 153 7.25 16.26 -1.17
CA ASN A 153 6.82 14.85 -1.24
C ASN A 153 7.96 13.85 -1.57
N GLY A 154 9.20 14.19 -1.24
CA GLY A 154 10.39 13.39 -1.55
C GLY A 154 10.55 12.18 -0.62
N ILE A 155 11.27 11.16 -1.11
CA ILE A 155 11.51 9.91 -0.39
C ILE A 155 12.25 10.09 0.95
N HIS A 156 13.01 11.17 1.12
CA HIS A 156 13.73 11.48 2.36
C HIS A 156 12.81 11.66 3.57
N ASN A 157 11.51 11.92 3.35
CA ASN A 157 10.50 11.98 4.42
C ASN A 157 10.27 10.61 5.10
N LEU A 158 10.78 9.53 4.48
CA LEU A 158 10.73 8.15 4.99
C LEU A 158 12.02 7.72 5.69
N LYS A 159 12.95 8.63 5.95
CA LYS A 159 14.27 8.31 6.54
C LYS A 159 14.23 7.62 7.91
N SER A 160 13.13 7.74 8.65
CA SER A 160 12.91 6.99 9.90
C SER A 160 12.51 5.51 9.67
N GLY A 161 12.34 5.11 8.41
CA GLY A 161 11.96 3.75 8.04
C GLY A 161 10.46 3.47 8.20
N ILE A 162 10.07 2.28 7.75
CA ILE A 162 8.71 1.75 7.83
C ILE A 162 8.77 0.45 8.63
N VAL A 163 8.22 0.45 9.84
CA VAL A 163 8.14 -0.75 10.70
C VAL A 163 6.70 -0.91 11.16
N THR A 164 5.99 -1.88 10.56
CA THR A 164 4.60 -2.15 10.87
C THR A 164 4.22 -3.60 10.53
N ARG A 165 2.97 -3.97 10.81
CA ARG A 165 2.42 -5.25 10.38
C ARG A 165 2.19 -5.25 8.87
N GLY A 166 2.66 -6.29 8.17
CA GLY A 166 2.35 -6.55 6.78
C GLY A 166 1.21 -7.55 6.63
N ILE A 167 0.30 -7.30 5.70
CA ILE A 167 -0.77 -8.20 5.29
C ILE A 167 -0.53 -8.60 3.83
N LEU A 168 -0.36 -9.88 3.58
CA LEU A 168 -0.26 -10.41 2.22
C LEU A 168 -1.66 -10.74 1.70
N LEU A 169 -2.06 -10.11 0.61
CA LEU A 169 -3.27 -10.41 -0.17
C LEU A 169 -2.84 -11.26 -1.38
N ASP A 170 -3.06 -12.56 -1.32
CA ASP A 170 -2.65 -13.51 -2.37
C ASP A 170 -3.82 -13.86 -3.29
N PHE A 171 -4.05 -13.04 -4.30
CA PHE A 171 -5.18 -13.20 -5.21
C PHE A 171 -5.08 -14.43 -6.14
N PRO A 172 -3.92 -14.83 -6.68
CA PRO A 172 -3.81 -16.12 -7.34
C PRO A 172 -4.28 -17.28 -6.48
N ARG A 173 -3.88 -17.32 -5.21
CA ARG A 173 -4.32 -18.37 -4.28
C ARG A 173 -5.82 -18.30 -4.00
N LEU A 174 -6.38 -17.10 -3.83
CA LEU A 174 -7.81 -16.90 -3.66
C LEU A 174 -8.60 -17.46 -4.85
N LYS A 175 -8.12 -17.18 -6.08
CA LYS A 175 -8.80 -17.56 -7.32
C LYS A 175 -8.42 -18.97 -7.83
N GLY A 176 -7.52 -19.69 -7.14
CA GLY A 176 -7.09 -21.04 -7.52
C GLY A 176 -6.28 -21.08 -8.83
N VAL A 177 -5.53 -20.02 -9.14
CA VAL A 177 -4.71 -19.91 -10.37
C VAL A 177 -3.25 -19.64 -10.01
N PRO A 178 -2.28 -19.96 -10.90
CA PRO A 178 -0.86 -19.70 -10.62
C PRO A 178 -0.51 -18.21 -10.63
N TYR A 179 -1.22 -17.40 -11.42
CA TYR A 179 -1.07 -15.96 -11.58
C TYR A 179 -2.35 -15.33 -12.11
N LEU A 180 -2.50 -14.02 -11.95
CA LEU A 180 -3.53 -13.24 -12.62
C LEU A 180 -3.05 -12.83 -14.01
N GLU A 181 -3.94 -12.88 -14.99
CA GLU A 181 -3.66 -12.28 -16.29
C GLU A 181 -3.61 -10.74 -16.21
N PRO A 182 -2.83 -10.07 -17.06
CA PRO A 182 -2.87 -8.62 -17.16
C PRO A 182 -4.30 -8.11 -17.32
N THR A 183 -4.59 -6.95 -16.77
CA THR A 183 -5.93 -6.35 -16.76
C THR A 183 -6.99 -7.06 -15.90
N THR A 184 -6.66 -8.14 -15.19
CA THR A 184 -7.58 -8.71 -14.21
C THR A 184 -7.82 -7.72 -13.07
N PRO A 185 -9.05 -7.20 -12.89
CA PRO A 185 -9.33 -6.27 -11.81
C PRO A 185 -9.34 -6.99 -10.45
N ILE A 186 -9.00 -6.25 -9.43
CA ILE A 186 -9.11 -6.66 -8.03
C ILE A 186 -10.09 -5.69 -7.38
N TYR A 187 -11.20 -6.21 -6.87
CA TYR A 187 -12.26 -5.44 -6.23
C TYR A 187 -12.22 -5.57 -4.71
N ILE A 188 -13.01 -4.77 -4.02
CA ILE A 188 -13.13 -4.82 -2.56
C ILE A 188 -13.60 -6.21 -2.11
N GLU A 189 -14.52 -6.82 -2.85
CA GLU A 189 -15.05 -8.15 -2.58
C GLU A 189 -13.95 -9.24 -2.62
N ASP A 190 -12.95 -9.08 -3.50
CA ASP A 190 -11.78 -9.97 -3.54
C ASP A 190 -10.94 -9.81 -2.27
N ILE A 191 -10.75 -8.57 -1.78
CA ILE A 191 -10.03 -8.29 -0.54
C ILE A 191 -10.75 -8.92 0.65
N GLU A 192 -12.05 -8.68 0.79
CA GLU A 192 -12.88 -9.25 1.84
C GLU A 192 -12.93 -10.78 1.79
N ALA A 193 -12.99 -11.37 0.58
CA ALA A 193 -12.94 -12.80 0.41
C ALA A 193 -11.60 -13.38 0.89
N TRP A 194 -10.49 -12.69 0.59
CA TRP A 194 -9.18 -13.09 1.08
C TRP A 194 -9.07 -12.96 2.61
N GLU A 195 -9.56 -11.86 3.19
CA GLU A 195 -9.57 -11.68 4.65
C GLU A 195 -10.29 -12.84 5.35
N ARG A 196 -11.46 -13.23 4.84
CA ARG A 196 -12.21 -14.38 5.36
C ARG A 196 -11.44 -15.68 5.19
N GLN A 197 -10.86 -15.93 4.01
CA GLN A 197 -10.13 -17.18 3.73
C GLN A 197 -8.85 -17.30 4.55
N ALA A 198 -8.10 -16.20 4.71
CA ALA A 198 -6.82 -16.19 5.41
C ALA A 198 -6.95 -15.99 6.94
N GLY A 199 -8.16 -15.64 7.42
CA GLY A 199 -8.38 -15.35 8.83
C GLY A 199 -7.65 -14.09 9.31
N VAL A 200 -7.50 -13.10 8.43
CA VAL A 200 -6.83 -11.82 8.70
C VAL A 200 -7.77 -10.66 8.42
N THR A 201 -7.52 -9.52 9.05
CA THR A 201 -8.23 -8.28 8.76
C THR A 201 -7.22 -7.15 8.62
N VAL A 202 -7.32 -6.37 7.54
CA VAL A 202 -6.56 -5.16 7.33
C VAL A 202 -6.97 -4.11 8.35
N SER A 203 -6.01 -3.45 8.94
CA SER A 203 -6.26 -2.39 9.92
C SER A 203 -5.36 -1.17 9.71
N SER A 204 -5.74 -0.06 10.32
CA SER A 204 -5.01 1.20 10.21
C SER A 204 -3.52 1.02 10.52
N GLY A 205 -2.67 1.53 9.63
CA GLY A 205 -1.21 1.45 9.71
C GLY A 205 -0.59 0.12 9.28
N ASP A 206 -1.38 -0.82 8.73
CA ASP A 206 -0.80 -2.00 8.06
C ASP A 206 -0.21 -1.62 6.70
N VAL A 207 0.81 -2.35 6.29
CA VAL A 207 1.29 -2.38 4.90
C VAL A 207 0.61 -3.54 4.19
N ILE A 208 0.03 -3.26 3.03
CA ILE A 208 -0.64 -4.26 2.19
C ILE A 208 0.31 -4.70 1.10
N PHE A 209 0.57 -6.00 1.02
CA PHE A 209 1.30 -6.63 -0.07
C PHE A 209 0.31 -7.35 -0.98
N VAL A 210 0.18 -6.89 -2.22
CA VAL A 210 -0.69 -7.51 -3.23
C VAL A 210 0.14 -8.45 -4.09
N ARG A 211 -0.12 -9.76 -3.98
CA ARG A 211 0.47 -10.75 -4.86
C ARG A 211 -0.46 -11.01 -6.06
N THR A 212 0.06 -10.76 -7.26
CA THR A 212 -0.65 -11.05 -8.52
C THR A 212 -0.09 -12.27 -9.25
N GLY A 213 1.08 -12.74 -8.84
CA GLY A 213 1.77 -13.84 -9.51
C GLY A 213 2.54 -13.42 -10.77
N ARG A 214 2.83 -12.11 -10.95
CA ARG A 214 3.55 -11.60 -12.13
C ARG A 214 4.80 -12.42 -12.48
N TRP A 215 5.63 -12.75 -11.50
CA TRP A 215 6.88 -13.49 -11.74
C TRP A 215 6.61 -14.94 -12.17
N ALA A 216 5.61 -15.59 -11.61
CA ALA A 216 5.21 -16.93 -12.05
C ALA A 216 4.71 -16.91 -13.50
N ARG A 217 3.98 -15.85 -13.89
CA ARG A 217 3.57 -15.66 -15.28
C ARG A 217 4.78 -15.46 -16.22
N ARG A 218 5.71 -14.61 -15.81
CA ARG A 218 6.93 -14.34 -16.59
C ARG A 218 7.78 -15.61 -16.77
N GLU A 219 7.88 -16.42 -15.75
CA GLU A 219 8.58 -17.71 -15.82
C GLU A 219 7.90 -18.68 -16.79
N ALA A 220 6.57 -18.73 -16.79
CA ALA A 220 5.79 -19.64 -17.62
C ALA A 220 5.70 -19.19 -19.09
N LEU A 221 5.58 -17.87 -19.35
CA LEU A 221 5.24 -17.32 -20.67
C LEU A 221 6.34 -16.43 -21.27
N GLY A 222 7.39 -16.16 -20.53
CA GLY A 222 8.43 -15.21 -20.91
C GLY A 222 8.11 -13.76 -20.55
N PRO A 223 9.07 -12.85 -20.80
CA PRO A 223 8.87 -11.40 -20.59
C PRO A 223 7.86 -10.82 -21.59
N TRP A 224 7.15 -9.72 -21.19
CA TRP A 224 6.11 -9.06 -22.02
C TRP A 224 6.11 -7.54 -21.88
#